data_79b60a041039c204fe22c276a80b0813
#
_entry.id   79b60a041039c204fe22c276a80b0813
#
_cell.length_a   1.000
_cell.length_b   1.000
_cell.length_c   1.000
_cell.angle_alpha   90.00
_cell.angle_beta   90.00
_cell.angle_gamma   90.00
#
_symmetry.space_group_name_H-M   'P 1'
#
loop_
_entity.id
_entity.type
_entity.pdbx_description
1 polymer ?
#
loop_
_entity_poly.entity_id
_entity_poly.type
_entity_poly.pdbx_seq_one_letter_code
_entity_poly.pdbx_strand_id
1 'polypeptide(L)'
;MGVVVEVNSIPLPETKTPVISAPPFQLHSPSLTRSPLLDSIIPKTPKSPLVRMMTPMASPMKKAFSTMQGYVEEVGNLTKLNPQESWLPITESRNGNAYYAAFHSLNSGIGVQALLLPLAFTALGWTWGIICLSVAFVWQLYTLWLLIQLHESVPGTRYSRYLQLSMAAFGEKIGKLVVLFPTMYLSGGTCVALIMIGGGTMKILFQIVCGSTGSSCNANSLTTVEWYIVFTTSAVILAQLPNLNSIAGVSLIGAITAVAYCTLIWTLSVVKGRPIGFSYGPSQVAESDGAKLYTTLDALGMIAFAFRGHNLVLEIQGTMPSSLKHPSRLPMWKGVKFSYLIIALCLFPVAIGGYWAYGNLISNGGMLKALYKYHGHDTSKIILGFASVLVVVNSLTSFQIYAMPVFDNLEFRYTSNMNRPCPWWLRRGFRVFFGCLAFFIAVALPFLPSLAGLIGGIALPVTAAYPCFMWIIIKKPQKYGTMWCLNCALGCLGVILSILLVFGAIWTIVALGIEVHFFKP
;
A
#
# COMPACT_ATOMS: atom_id res chain seq x y z
N MET A 1 -64.76 5.34 -38.26
CA MET A 1 -65.36 6.36 -37.38
C MET A 1 -64.38 6.64 -36.26
N GLY A 2 -63.62 7.69 -36.46
CA GLY A 2 -62.65 8.16 -35.45
C GLY A 2 -63.22 9.36 -34.74
N VAL A 3 -63.02 9.46 -33.45
CA VAL A 3 -63.27 10.65 -32.65
C VAL A 3 -61.96 11.19 -32.18
N VAL A 4 -61.59 12.37 -32.69
CA VAL A 4 -60.48 13.19 -32.25
C VAL A 4 -60.98 14.04 -31.06
N VAL A 5 -60.36 13.96 -29.93
CA VAL A 5 -60.62 14.88 -28.79
C VAL A 5 -59.44 15.87 -28.70
N GLU A 6 -59.75 17.10 -29.08
CA GLU A 6 -58.86 18.27 -28.78
C GLU A 6 -58.87 18.56 -27.29
N VAL A 7 -57.66 18.71 -26.69
CA VAL A 7 -57.48 19.20 -25.33
C VAL A 7 -56.94 20.64 -25.42
N ASN A 8 -57.80 21.58 -25.06
CA ASN A 8 -57.48 23.00 -24.93
C ASN A 8 -56.41 23.26 -23.84
N SER A 9 -55.36 23.98 -24.21
CA SER A 9 -54.35 24.51 -23.33
C SER A 9 -54.84 25.76 -22.59
N ILE A 10 -54.80 25.70 -21.25
CA ILE A 10 -55.05 26.85 -20.35
C ILE A 10 -53.73 27.57 -20.12
N PRO A 11 -53.63 28.92 -20.28
CA PRO A 11 -52.39 29.65 -19.98
C PRO A 11 -52.21 29.88 -18.49
N LEU A 12 -51.00 29.60 -17.98
CA LEU A 12 -50.54 29.95 -16.61
C LEU A 12 -50.19 31.44 -16.51
N PRO A 13 -50.49 32.11 -15.41
CA PRO A 13 -50.20 33.55 -15.22
C PRO A 13 -48.72 33.81 -14.99
N GLU A 14 -48.19 34.83 -15.67
CA GLU A 14 -46.85 35.42 -15.45
C GLU A 14 -46.74 36.05 -14.06
N THR A 15 -45.84 35.51 -13.23
CA THR A 15 -45.40 36.16 -12.00
C THR A 15 -44.21 37.08 -12.30
N LYS A 16 -44.48 38.39 -12.29
CA LYS A 16 -43.47 39.45 -12.35
C LYS A 16 -42.68 39.46 -11.04
N THR A 17 -41.39 39.11 -11.06
CA THR A 17 -40.44 39.39 -10.01
C THR A 17 -39.92 40.81 -10.13
N PRO A 18 -39.86 41.59 -9.05
CA PRO A 18 -39.29 42.95 -9.07
C PRO A 18 -37.75 42.90 -9.13
N VAL A 19 -37.20 43.56 -10.13
CA VAL A 19 -35.75 43.83 -10.25
C VAL A 19 -35.36 44.85 -9.22
N ILE A 20 -34.67 44.46 -8.17
CA ILE A 20 -33.99 45.37 -7.24
C ILE A 20 -32.57 45.61 -7.78
N SER A 21 -32.34 46.79 -8.30
CA SER A 21 -31.03 47.29 -8.68
C SER A 21 -30.21 47.59 -7.43
N ALA A 22 -29.13 46.84 -7.20
CA ALA A 22 -28.15 47.13 -6.18
C ALA A 22 -27.15 48.20 -6.65
N PRO A 23 -26.74 49.14 -5.80
CA PRO A 23 -25.76 50.17 -6.16
C PRO A 23 -24.33 49.57 -6.25
N PRO A 24 -23.40 50.20 -6.97
CA PRO A 24 -22.07 49.69 -7.16
C PRO A 24 -21.27 49.68 -5.87
N PHE A 25 -20.74 48.54 -5.50
CA PHE A 25 -19.86 48.33 -4.35
C PHE A 25 -18.48 48.90 -4.66
N GLN A 26 -18.13 50.04 -4.06
CA GLN A 26 -16.75 50.55 -4.05
C GLN A 26 -15.92 49.70 -3.08
N LEU A 27 -14.87 49.03 -3.60
CA LEU A 27 -13.84 48.39 -2.80
C LEU A 27 -13.00 49.46 -2.09
N HIS A 28 -13.31 49.74 -0.84
CA HIS A 28 -12.35 50.34 0.08
C HIS A 28 -11.53 49.20 0.72
N SER A 29 -10.25 49.15 0.39
CA SER A 29 -9.25 48.36 1.09
C SER A 29 -9.10 48.88 2.52
N PRO A 30 -9.35 48.06 3.58
CA PRO A 30 -8.98 48.50 4.93
C PRO A 30 -7.45 48.37 5.06
N SER A 31 -6.82 49.53 5.32
CA SER A 31 -5.45 49.61 5.79
C SER A 31 -5.36 48.82 7.11
N LEU A 32 -4.50 47.80 7.14
CA LEU A 32 -4.14 47.07 8.35
C LEU A 32 -3.47 48.02 9.34
N THR A 33 -4.25 48.56 10.29
CA THR A 33 -3.73 49.16 11.50
C THR A 33 -2.98 48.12 12.31
N ARG A 34 -1.68 48.27 12.42
CA ARG A 34 -0.79 47.49 13.28
C ARG A 34 -1.29 47.57 14.73
N SER A 35 -1.51 46.42 15.33
CA SER A 35 -1.86 46.28 16.74
C SER A 35 -0.70 46.76 17.61
N PRO A 36 -0.94 47.63 18.63
CA PRO A 36 0.13 48.19 19.47
C PRO A 36 0.84 47.21 20.38
N LEU A 37 0.41 45.97 20.45
CA LEU A 37 0.96 44.94 21.34
C LEU A 37 2.21 44.20 20.78
N LEU A 38 2.59 44.47 19.52
CA LEU A 38 3.75 43.75 18.92
C LEU A 38 5.07 44.52 19.02
N ASP A 39 5.03 45.81 19.35
CA ASP A 39 6.23 46.67 19.47
C ASP A 39 6.95 46.57 20.84
N SER A 40 6.37 45.87 21.82
CA SER A 40 6.93 45.79 23.20
C SER A 40 7.85 44.56 23.43
N ILE A 41 8.08 43.71 22.43
CA ILE A 41 8.84 42.42 22.62
C ILE A 41 10.18 42.42 21.87
N ILE A 42 10.62 43.50 21.25
CA ILE A 42 11.94 43.54 20.62
C ILE A 42 12.88 44.41 21.48
N PRO A 43 13.82 43.80 22.22
CA PRO A 43 14.85 44.59 22.91
C PRO A 43 15.79 45.21 21.88
N LYS A 44 15.90 46.54 21.88
CA LYS A 44 16.93 47.27 21.15
C LYS A 44 18.29 46.97 21.81
N THR A 45 19.08 46.08 21.26
CA THR A 45 20.47 45.86 21.66
C THR A 45 21.40 46.85 20.93
N PRO A 46 22.41 47.42 21.63
CA PRO A 46 23.37 48.33 21.02
C PRO A 46 24.35 47.58 20.13
N LYS A 47 24.72 48.20 19.02
CA LYS A 47 25.70 47.69 18.06
C LYS A 47 27.08 47.63 18.69
N SER A 48 27.60 46.42 18.97
CA SER A 48 29.01 46.21 19.30
C SER A 48 29.73 45.50 18.10
N PRO A 49 31.00 45.83 17.85
CA PRO A 49 31.71 45.38 16.63
C PRO A 49 32.24 43.95 16.68
N LEU A 50 31.83 43.09 17.62
CA LEU A 50 32.37 41.74 17.82
C LEU A 50 31.56 40.61 17.18
N VAL A 51 30.56 40.92 16.30
CA VAL A 51 29.68 39.89 15.68
C VAL A 51 30.10 39.55 14.27
N ARG A 52 31.38 39.65 13.89
CA ARG A 52 31.86 39.33 12.55
C ARG A 52 32.49 37.93 12.38
N MET A 53 32.38 37.04 13.39
CA MET A 53 33.07 35.73 13.36
C MET A 53 32.21 34.49 13.71
N MET A 54 30.88 34.60 13.64
CA MET A 54 30.00 33.41 13.83
C MET A 54 28.94 33.31 12.74
N THR A 55 29.31 32.88 11.55
CA THR A 55 28.39 32.59 10.44
C THR A 55 28.73 31.30 9.67
N PRO A 56 28.56 30.12 10.29
CA PRO A 56 27.99 29.02 9.53
C PRO A 56 26.77 28.32 10.17
N MET A 57 26.36 28.64 11.39
CA MET A 57 25.22 27.95 12.04
C MET A 57 23.83 28.53 11.75
N ALA A 58 23.71 29.67 11.08
CA ALA A 58 22.40 30.30 10.78
C ALA A 58 21.64 29.66 9.61
N SER A 59 22.30 28.84 8.79
CA SER A 59 21.72 28.23 7.58
C SER A 59 20.70 27.13 7.86
N PRO A 60 20.92 26.15 8.75
CA PRO A 60 19.95 25.09 9.01
C PRO A 60 18.71 25.60 9.76
N MET A 61 18.88 26.56 10.66
CA MET A 61 17.77 27.13 11.44
C MET A 61 16.86 28.05 10.63
N LYS A 62 17.43 28.85 9.70
CA LYS A 62 16.63 29.61 8.71
C LYS A 62 15.88 28.68 7.77
N LYS A 63 16.48 27.58 7.35
CA LYS A 63 15.86 26.58 6.48
C LYS A 63 14.73 25.83 7.21
N ALA A 64 14.93 25.45 8.46
CA ALA A 64 13.91 24.87 9.32
C ALA A 64 12.74 25.84 9.56
N PHE A 65 13.02 27.11 9.82
CA PHE A 65 11.98 28.13 10.04
C PHE A 65 11.19 28.45 8.76
N SER A 66 11.84 28.55 7.61
CA SER A 66 11.15 28.75 6.32
C SER A 66 10.31 27.54 5.92
N THR A 67 10.74 26.33 6.24
CA THR A 67 9.97 25.10 6.03
C THR A 67 8.75 25.05 6.94
N MET A 68 8.90 25.46 8.20
CA MET A 68 7.81 25.51 9.17
C MET A 68 6.78 26.61 8.83
N GLN A 69 7.24 27.76 8.34
CA GLN A 69 6.36 28.85 7.90
C GLN A 69 5.59 28.46 6.62
N GLY A 70 6.23 27.82 5.65
CA GLY A 70 5.57 27.27 4.46
C GLY A 70 4.55 26.19 4.80
N TYR A 71 4.84 25.36 5.81
CA TYR A 71 3.92 24.34 6.33
C TYR A 71 2.68 24.97 6.99
N VAL A 72 2.85 25.98 7.84
CA VAL A 72 1.73 26.68 8.49
C VAL A 72 0.84 27.39 7.47
N GLU A 73 1.43 28.02 6.45
CA GLU A 73 0.69 28.66 5.35
C GLU A 73 -0.08 27.62 4.51
N GLU A 74 0.52 26.49 4.21
CA GLU A 74 -0.12 25.40 3.45
C GLU A 74 -1.27 24.78 4.23
N VAL A 75 -1.08 24.45 5.51
CA VAL A 75 -2.13 23.91 6.39
C VAL A 75 -3.28 24.92 6.51
N GLY A 76 -2.98 26.20 6.65
CA GLY A 76 -3.99 27.27 6.69
C GLY A 76 -4.81 27.36 5.40
N ASN A 77 -4.18 27.22 4.24
CA ASN A 77 -4.86 27.27 2.94
C ASN A 77 -5.68 26.01 2.68
N LEU A 78 -5.17 24.83 3.03
CA LEU A 78 -5.87 23.55 2.86
C LEU A 78 -7.05 23.40 3.83
N THR A 79 -6.90 23.87 5.05
CA THR A 79 -8.00 23.88 6.04
C THR A 79 -9.14 24.80 5.62
N LYS A 80 -8.85 25.88 4.88
CA LYS A 80 -9.87 26.75 4.27
C LYS A 80 -10.60 26.08 3.11
N LEU A 81 -9.91 25.21 2.32
CA LEU A 81 -10.48 24.51 1.16
C LEU A 81 -11.30 23.29 1.56
N ASN A 82 -10.86 22.51 2.53
CA ASN A 82 -11.60 21.34 3.03
C ASN A 82 -11.25 21.06 4.51
N PRO A 83 -12.01 21.60 5.47
CA PRO A 83 -11.75 21.42 6.90
C PRO A 83 -11.75 19.95 7.36
N GLN A 84 -12.50 19.09 6.66
CA GLN A 84 -12.62 17.66 7.00
C GLN A 84 -11.31 16.90 6.81
N GLU A 85 -10.43 17.36 5.92
CA GLU A 85 -9.12 16.74 5.68
C GLU A 85 -8.21 16.74 6.92
N SER A 86 -8.35 17.75 7.80
CA SER A 86 -7.57 17.86 9.05
C SER A 86 -8.00 16.87 10.15
N TRP A 87 -9.14 16.19 9.97
CA TRP A 87 -9.70 15.27 10.95
C TRP A 87 -9.36 13.79 10.65
N LEU A 88 -8.73 13.52 9.51
CA LEU A 88 -8.52 12.17 9.00
C LEU A 88 -7.08 11.69 9.18
N PRO A 89 -6.83 10.41 9.50
CA PRO A 89 -5.52 9.90 9.89
C PRO A 89 -4.40 10.13 8.87
N ILE A 90 -4.72 10.17 7.58
CA ILE A 90 -3.74 10.37 6.51
C ILE A 90 -3.35 11.85 6.38
N THR A 91 -4.31 12.76 6.53
CA THR A 91 -4.14 14.19 6.24
C THR A 91 -4.08 15.08 7.48
N GLU A 92 -4.30 14.50 8.66
CA GLU A 92 -4.22 15.17 9.97
C GLU A 92 -2.85 15.82 10.21
N SER A 93 -1.77 15.15 9.80
CA SER A 93 -0.40 15.62 9.98
C SER A 93 0.35 15.59 8.64
N ARG A 94 0.86 16.76 8.18
CA ARG A 94 1.56 16.90 6.90
C ARG A 94 3.06 17.17 7.10
N ASN A 95 3.70 16.33 7.93
CA ASN A 95 5.13 16.41 8.26
C ASN A 95 6.00 15.41 7.47
N GLY A 96 5.41 14.73 6.48
CA GLY A 96 6.10 13.74 5.66
C GLY A 96 7.22 14.35 4.82
N ASN A 97 8.25 13.54 4.55
CA ASN A 97 9.40 13.91 3.74
C ASN A 97 9.85 12.73 2.86
N ALA A 98 10.89 12.92 2.06
CA ALA A 98 11.39 11.87 1.15
C ALA A 98 11.85 10.60 1.90
N TYR A 99 12.36 10.71 3.12
CA TYR A 99 12.76 9.55 3.93
C TYR A 99 11.54 8.77 4.42
N TYR A 100 10.51 9.47 4.90
CA TYR A 100 9.25 8.81 5.31
C TYR A 100 8.60 8.11 4.12
N ALA A 101 8.59 8.74 2.94
CA ALA A 101 8.13 8.08 1.72
C ALA A 101 8.93 6.82 1.41
N ALA A 102 10.25 6.87 1.52
CA ALA A 102 11.10 5.69 1.31
C ALA A 102 10.80 4.58 2.33
N PHE A 103 10.66 4.90 3.62
CA PHE A 103 10.37 3.90 4.66
C PHE A 103 9.02 3.24 4.46
N HIS A 104 7.97 4.04 4.20
CA HIS A 104 6.63 3.50 3.92
C HIS A 104 6.61 2.67 2.63
N SER A 105 7.27 3.14 1.56
CA SER A 105 7.33 2.42 0.29
C SER A 105 8.15 1.12 0.39
N LEU A 106 9.23 1.09 1.17
CA LEU A 106 10.00 -0.12 1.44
C LEU A 106 9.18 -1.13 2.26
N ASN A 107 8.56 -0.68 3.36
CA ASN A 107 7.77 -1.55 4.23
C ASN A 107 6.52 -2.10 3.53
N SER A 108 5.93 -1.35 2.58
CA SER A 108 4.83 -1.84 1.76
C SER A 108 5.29 -2.69 0.56
N GLY A 109 6.44 -2.36 -0.02
CA GLY A 109 6.96 -3.02 -1.22
C GLY A 109 7.69 -4.33 -0.96
N ILE A 110 8.38 -4.46 0.19
CA ILE A 110 9.06 -5.69 0.60
C ILE A 110 8.31 -6.27 1.79
N GLY A 111 7.69 -7.39 1.59
CA GLY A 111 7.02 -8.14 2.65
C GLY A 111 7.09 -9.63 2.36
N VAL A 112 6.30 -10.39 3.06
CA VAL A 112 6.25 -11.86 2.94
C VAL A 112 5.94 -12.37 1.53
N GLN A 113 5.34 -11.56 0.65
CA GLN A 113 5.17 -11.89 -0.77
C GLN A 113 6.51 -12.14 -1.49
N ALA A 114 7.61 -11.53 -1.04
CA ALA A 114 8.93 -11.79 -1.59
C ALA A 114 9.33 -13.26 -1.46
N LEU A 115 8.97 -13.89 -0.33
CA LEU A 115 9.27 -15.28 -0.05
C LEU A 115 8.42 -16.26 -0.88
N LEU A 116 7.35 -15.79 -1.53
CA LEU A 116 6.52 -16.59 -2.45
C LEU A 116 6.99 -16.50 -3.91
N LEU A 117 7.81 -15.50 -4.27
CA LEU A 117 8.28 -15.33 -5.65
C LEU A 117 9.00 -16.56 -6.24
N PRO A 118 9.87 -17.28 -5.50
CA PRO A 118 10.47 -18.48 -6.04
C PRO A 118 9.44 -19.56 -6.42
N LEU A 119 8.26 -19.60 -5.76
CA LEU A 119 7.17 -20.50 -6.12
C LEU A 119 6.58 -20.16 -7.49
N ALA A 120 6.46 -18.88 -7.85
CA ALA A 120 6.02 -18.48 -9.19
C ALA A 120 6.99 -18.99 -10.29
N PHE A 121 8.29 -19.05 -9.99
CA PHE A 121 9.30 -19.57 -10.92
C PHE A 121 9.18 -21.07 -11.17
N THR A 122 8.58 -21.85 -10.26
CA THR A 122 8.36 -23.29 -10.50
C THR A 122 7.40 -23.56 -11.67
N ALA A 123 6.44 -22.66 -11.90
CA ALA A 123 5.52 -22.75 -13.03
C ALA A 123 6.05 -22.06 -14.30
N LEU A 124 6.76 -20.93 -14.14
CA LEU A 124 7.26 -20.11 -15.25
C LEU A 124 8.62 -20.58 -15.79
N GLY A 125 9.40 -21.29 -14.98
CA GLY A 125 10.80 -21.61 -15.28
C GLY A 125 11.71 -20.37 -15.23
N TRP A 126 12.99 -20.56 -15.58
CA TRP A 126 14.01 -19.52 -15.52
C TRP A 126 13.72 -18.31 -16.42
N THR A 127 13.53 -18.58 -17.71
CA THR A 127 13.43 -17.52 -18.72
C THR A 127 12.21 -16.64 -18.49
N TRP A 128 11.02 -17.26 -18.43
CA TRP A 128 9.79 -16.52 -18.25
C TRP A 128 9.66 -15.93 -16.86
N GLY A 129 10.15 -16.59 -15.81
CA GLY A 129 10.18 -16.05 -14.47
C GLY A 129 10.95 -14.73 -14.38
N ILE A 130 12.15 -14.65 -14.93
CA ILE A 130 12.97 -13.44 -14.94
C ILE A 130 12.35 -12.36 -15.83
N ILE A 131 11.88 -12.72 -17.04
CA ILE A 131 11.26 -11.74 -17.96
C ILE A 131 9.99 -11.15 -17.33
N CYS A 132 9.07 -11.98 -16.84
CA CYS A 132 7.81 -11.50 -16.26
C CYS A 132 8.04 -10.67 -15.00
N LEU A 133 8.98 -11.05 -14.14
CA LEU A 133 9.35 -10.27 -12.96
C LEU A 133 9.93 -8.89 -13.35
N SER A 134 10.79 -8.84 -14.38
CA SER A 134 11.39 -7.60 -14.86
C SER A 134 10.37 -6.68 -15.51
N VAL A 135 9.49 -7.23 -16.37
CA VAL A 135 8.40 -6.47 -17.00
C VAL A 135 7.44 -5.92 -15.96
N ALA A 136 7.03 -6.74 -14.97
CA ALA A 136 6.18 -6.29 -13.88
C ALA A 136 6.83 -5.17 -13.08
N PHE A 137 8.12 -5.28 -12.74
CA PHE A 137 8.88 -4.25 -12.03
C PHE A 137 8.86 -2.88 -12.77
N VAL A 138 9.17 -2.88 -14.07
CA VAL A 138 9.21 -1.65 -14.88
C VAL A 138 7.82 -1.05 -15.04
N TRP A 139 6.81 -1.90 -15.32
CA TRP A 139 5.43 -1.44 -15.48
C TRP A 139 4.88 -0.83 -14.18
N GLN A 140 5.10 -1.49 -13.06
CA GLN A 140 4.64 -1.01 -11.74
C GLN A 140 5.34 0.31 -11.34
N LEU A 141 6.65 0.44 -11.62
CA LEU A 141 7.36 1.69 -11.38
C LEU A 141 6.82 2.84 -12.24
N TYR A 142 6.46 2.56 -13.50
CA TYR A 142 5.85 3.53 -14.40
C TYR A 142 4.48 3.99 -13.89
N THR A 143 3.61 3.07 -13.49
CA THR A 143 2.27 3.41 -12.99
C THR A 143 2.30 4.13 -11.64
N LEU A 144 3.27 3.83 -10.77
CA LEU A 144 3.54 4.63 -9.58
C LEU A 144 3.92 6.08 -9.93
N TRP A 145 4.79 6.27 -10.93
CA TRP A 145 5.13 7.60 -11.41
C TRP A 145 3.90 8.37 -11.90
N LEU A 146 2.99 7.71 -12.64
CA LEU A 146 1.73 8.32 -13.06
C LEU A 146 0.91 8.82 -11.86
N LEU A 147 0.73 7.98 -10.83
CA LEU A 147 -0.04 8.33 -9.64
C LEU A 147 0.57 9.53 -8.89
N ILE A 148 1.89 9.56 -8.72
CA ILE A 148 2.61 10.66 -8.06
C ILE A 148 2.39 11.99 -8.81
N GLN A 149 2.39 11.95 -10.15
CA GLN A 149 2.13 13.13 -10.96
C GLN A 149 0.66 13.56 -10.95
N LEU A 150 -0.27 12.62 -10.73
CA LEU A 150 -1.71 12.89 -10.69
C LEU A 150 -2.17 13.47 -9.36
N HIS A 151 -1.45 13.27 -8.26
CA HIS A 151 -1.81 13.72 -6.93
C HIS A 151 -2.16 15.22 -6.84
N GLU A 152 -1.41 16.07 -7.55
CA GLU A 152 -1.57 17.54 -7.59
C GLU A 152 -1.80 18.03 -9.03
N SER A 153 -2.47 17.23 -9.86
CA SER A 153 -2.61 17.52 -11.30
C SER A 153 -3.63 18.61 -11.61
N VAL A 154 -4.61 18.81 -10.74
CA VAL A 154 -5.63 19.86 -10.86
C VAL A 154 -5.27 21.00 -9.90
N PRO A 155 -5.13 22.25 -10.38
CA PRO A 155 -4.79 23.38 -9.54
C PRO A 155 -5.77 23.53 -8.36
N GLY A 156 -5.24 23.73 -7.16
CA GLY A 156 -6.03 23.89 -5.94
C GLY A 156 -6.62 22.60 -5.35
N THR A 157 -6.36 21.43 -5.96
CA THR A 157 -6.86 20.14 -5.47
C THR A 157 -5.73 19.16 -5.24
N ARG A 158 -5.77 18.45 -4.11
CA ARG A 158 -4.84 17.36 -3.78
C ARG A 158 -5.63 16.07 -3.60
N TYR A 159 -5.32 15.07 -4.40
CA TYR A 159 -5.95 13.75 -4.32
C TYR A 159 -5.17 12.85 -3.36
N SER A 160 -5.36 13.06 -2.06
CA SER A 160 -4.63 12.33 -1.01
C SER A 160 -5.07 10.86 -0.84
N ARG A 161 -6.08 10.42 -1.57
CA ARG A 161 -6.63 9.06 -1.54
C ARG A 161 -6.83 8.52 -2.94
N TYR A 162 -6.55 7.25 -3.13
CA TYR A 162 -6.77 6.59 -4.43
C TYR A 162 -8.24 6.71 -4.88
N LEU A 163 -9.19 6.55 -3.95
CA LEU A 163 -10.62 6.70 -4.22
C LEU A 163 -10.98 8.12 -4.68
N GLN A 164 -10.41 9.16 -4.08
CA GLN A 164 -10.65 10.55 -4.51
C GLN A 164 -10.18 10.79 -5.95
N LEU A 165 -8.99 10.31 -6.29
CA LEU A 165 -8.44 10.41 -7.64
C LEU A 165 -9.30 9.66 -8.66
N SER A 166 -9.78 8.46 -8.31
CA SER A 166 -10.63 7.66 -9.19
C SER A 166 -12.01 8.30 -9.44
N MET A 167 -12.61 8.90 -8.41
CA MET A 167 -13.86 9.64 -8.55
C MET A 167 -13.69 10.88 -9.43
N ALA A 168 -12.56 11.57 -9.32
CA ALA A 168 -12.26 12.72 -10.18
C ALA A 168 -12.04 12.31 -11.65
N ALA A 169 -11.48 11.12 -11.90
CA ALA A 169 -11.23 10.62 -13.24
C ALA A 169 -12.48 9.98 -13.88
N PHE A 170 -13.11 9.02 -13.20
CA PHE A 170 -14.19 8.19 -13.78
C PHE A 170 -15.60 8.68 -13.41
N GLY A 171 -15.70 9.75 -12.61
CA GLY A 171 -16.96 10.19 -12.02
C GLY A 171 -17.27 9.47 -10.71
N GLU A 172 -18.15 10.07 -9.90
CA GLU A 172 -18.37 9.64 -8.52
C GLU A 172 -18.87 8.19 -8.40
N LYS A 173 -19.88 7.82 -9.18
CA LYS A 173 -20.51 6.48 -9.12
C LYS A 173 -19.57 5.39 -9.63
N ILE A 174 -19.02 5.58 -10.84
CA ILE A 174 -18.14 4.59 -11.48
C ILE A 174 -16.82 4.48 -10.72
N GLY A 175 -16.20 5.61 -10.33
CA GLY A 175 -14.96 5.61 -9.57
C GLY A 175 -15.09 4.87 -8.23
N LYS A 176 -16.20 5.04 -7.51
CA LYS A 176 -16.47 4.26 -6.29
C LYS A 176 -16.64 2.78 -6.59
N LEU A 177 -17.43 2.43 -7.60
CA LEU A 177 -17.75 1.03 -7.92
C LEU A 177 -16.49 0.24 -8.30
N VAL A 178 -15.67 0.77 -9.21
CA VAL A 178 -14.53 0.02 -9.78
C VAL A 178 -13.30 0.01 -8.89
N VAL A 179 -13.15 0.97 -7.95
CA VAL A 179 -11.91 1.12 -7.17
C VAL A 179 -12.08 0.73 -5.71
N LEU A 180 -13.23 0.98 -5.08
CA LEU A 180 -13.39 0.74 -3.65
C LEU A 180 -13.16 -0.72 -3.28
N PHE A 181 -13.80 -1.66 -4.00
CA PHE A 181 -13.65 -3.08 -3.71
C PHE A 181 -12.19 -3.56 -3.93
N PRO A 182 -11.53 -3.35 -5.09
CA PRO A 182 -10.16 -3.82 -5.28
C PRO A 182 -9.14 -3.20 -4.32
N THR A 183 -9.28 -1.92 -3.94
CA THR A 183 -8.36 -1.27 -2.98
C THR A 183 -8.56 -1.79 -1.56
N MET A 184 -9.81 -1.97 -1.10
CA MET A 184 -10.11 -2.54 0.21
C MET A 184 -9.74 -4.03 0.27
N TYR A 185 -9.96 -4.77 -0.82
CA TYR A 185 -9.54 -6.16 -0.95
C TYR A 185 -8.01 -6.30 -0.90
N LEU A 186 -7.27 -5.45 -1.60
CA LEU A 186 -5.80 -5.44 -1.55
C LEU A 186 -5.28 -5.15 -0.14
N SER A 187 -5.83 -4.14 0.53
CA SER A 187 -5.45 -3.79 1.91
C SER A 187 -5.86 -4.87 2.91
N GLY A 188 -7.12 -5.26 2.92
CA GLY A 188 -7.66 -6.27 3.83
C GLY A 188 -7.07 -7.66 3.60
N GLY A 189 -7.03 -8.12 2.35
CA GLY A 189 -6.43 -9.41 1.98
C GLY A 189 -4.95 -9.50 2.33
N THR A 190 -4.20 -8.38 2.18
CA THR A 190 -2.82 -8.30 2.66
C THR A 190 -2.73 -8.44 4.18
N CYS A 191 -3.60 -7.78 4.94
CA CYS A 191 -3.62 -7.91 6.40
C CYS A 191 -3.96 -9.34 6.85
N VAL A 192 -4.90 -10.01 6.19
CA VAL A 192 -5.21 -11.44 6.40
C VAL A 192 -3.98 -12.30 6.14
N ALA A 193 -3.32 -12.10 5.01
CA ALA A 193 -2.09 -12.80 4.66
C ALA A 193 -0.97 -12.60 5.71
N LEU A 194 -0.83 -11.39 6.24
CA LEU A 194 0.16 -11.07 7.27
C LEU A 194 -0.15 -11.75 8.61
N ILE A 195 -1.43 -11.92 8.98
CA ILE A 195 -1.81 -12.69 10.18
C ILE A 195 -1.39 -14.16 10.00
N MET A 196 -1.69 -14.76 8.85
CA MET A 196 -1.38 -16.17 8.59
C MET A 196 0.13 -16.43 8.58
N ILE A 197 0.90 -15.60 7.90
CA ILE A 197 2.36 -15.77 7.82
C ILE A 197 3.03 -15.37 9.12
N GLY A 198 2.65 -14.24 9.72
CA GLY A 198 3.21 -13.78 10.99
C GLY A 198 2.95 -14.78 12.12
N GLY A 199 1.70 -15.19 12.30
CA GLY A 199 1.35 -16.20 13.30
C GLY A 199 1.95 -17.58 13.01
N GLY A 200 1.94 -18.02 11.74
CA GLY A 200 2.62 -19.26 11.33
C GLY A 200 4.12 -19.23 11.57
N THR A 201 4.77 -18.07 11.35
CA THR A 201 6.21 -17.90 11.63
C THR A 201 6.49 -17.87 13.13
N MET A 202 5.60 -17.33 13.96
CA MET A 202 5.70 -17.41 15.44
C MET A 202 5.68 -18.88 15.90
N LYS A 203 4.82 -19.71 15.30
CA LYS A 203 4.79 -21.16 15.57
C LYS A 203 6.12 -21.82 15.19
N ILE A 204 6.66 -21.51 14.02
CA ILE A 204 7.98 -22.01 13.58
C ILE A 204 9.08 -21.56 14.55
N LEU A 205 9.09 -20.31 14.99
CA LEU A 205 10.04 -19.77 15.97
C LEU A 205 9.96 -20.55 17.29
N PHE A 206 8.76 -20.81 17.80
CA PHE A 206 8.58 -21.63 19.00
C PHE A 206 9.17 -23.04 18.80
N GLN A 207 8.91 -23.68 17.66
CA GLN A 207 9.44 -25.01 17.36
C GLN A 207 10.98 -25.04 17.24
N ILE A 208 11.60 -23.96 16.74
CA ILE A 208 13.07 -23.83 16.67
C ILE A 208 13.66 -23.75 18.07
N VAL A 209 13.06 -22.96 18.96
CA VAL A 209 13.59 -22.70 20.31
C VAL A 209 13.29 -23.87 21.26
N CYS A 210 12.02 -24.30 21.30
CA CYS A 210 11.51 -25.26 22.29
C CYS A 210 11.44 -26.71 21.80
N GLY A 211 11.75 -26.97 20.52
CA GLY A 211 11.53 -28.27 19.89
C GLY A 211 10.07 -28.46 19.45
N SER A 212 9.85 -29.41 18.54
CA SER A 212 8.52 -29.65 17.94
C SER A 212 7.45 -30.07 18.98
N THR A 213 7.86 -30.69 20.04
CA THR A 213 6.99 -31.14 21.17
C THR A 213 7.00 -30.19 22.35
N GLY A 214 7.77 -29.10 22.30
CA GLY A 214 7.96 -28.17 23.43
C GLY A 214 8.82 -28.75 24.58
N SER A 215 9.40 -29.92 24.41
CA SER A 215 10.17 -30.62 25.44
C SER A 215 11.35 -29.82 26.00
N SER A 216 12.00 -29.00 25.17
CA SER A 216 13.12 -28.16 25.60
C SER A 216 12.71 -26.99 26.48
N CYS A 217 11.44 -26.54 26.43
CA CYS A 217 10.89 -25.42 27.21
C CYS A 217 9.92 -25.89 28.30
N ASN A 218 9.68 -27.17 28.41
CA ASN A 218 8.66 -27.75 29.30
C ASN A 218 7.28 -27.10 29.14
N ALA A 219 6.93 -26.72 27.89
CA ALA A 219 5.69 -26.03 27.52
C ALA A 219 5.04 -26.67 26.30
N ASN A 220 3.73 -26.78 26.30
CA ASN A 220 2.98 -27.25 25.14
C ASN A 220 2.98 -26.20 24.02
N SER A 221 3.11 -26.64 22.77
CA SER A 221 2.98 -25.75 21.61
C SER A 221 1.53 -25.30 21.48
N LEU A 222 1.34 -24.00 21.30
CA LEU A 222 0.04 -23.43 20.93
C LEU A 222 -0.41 -23.95 19.55
N THR A 223 -1.72 -24.03 19.35
CA THR A 223 -2.32 -24.31 18.04
C THR A 223 -2.04 -23.16 17.06
N THR A 224 -2.20 -23.40 15.76
CA THR A 224 -2.01 -22.34 14.74
C THR A 224 -2.97 -21.18 14.96
N VAL A 225 -4.23 -21.47 15.34
CA VAL A 225 -5.23 -20.43 15.63
C VAL A 225 -4.81 -19.55 16.80
N GLU A 226 -4.27 -20.13 17.87
CA GLU A 226 -3.79 -19.37 19.04
C GLU A 226 -2.60 -18.47 18.67
N TRP A 227 -1.68 -18.93 17.81
CA TRP A 227 -0.61 -18.07 17.27
C TRP A 227 -1.15 -16.94 16.42
N TYR A 228 -2.23 -17.15 15.64
CA TYR A 228 -2.92 -16.09 14.91
C TYR A 228 -3.55 -15.06 15.86
N ILE A 229 -4.13 -15.49 16.99
CA ILE A 229 -4.65 -14.58 18.03
C ILE A 229 -3.52 -13.74 18.62
N VAL A 230 -2.39 -14.34 19.00
CA VAL A 230 -1.23 -13.64 19.58
C VAL A 230 -0.71 -12.58 18.61
N PHE A 231 -0.55 -12.94 17.32
CA PHE A 231 -0.13 -12.00 16.29
C PHE A 231 -1.13 -10.85 16.09
N THR A 232 -2.42 -11.19 15.94
CA THR A 232 -3.48 -10.20 15.70
C THR A 232 -3.63 -9.24 16.87
N THR A 233 -3.58 -9.74 18.11
CA THR A 233 -3.63 -8.88 19.30
C THR A 233 -2.47 -7.89 19.32
N SER A 234 -1.25 -8.37 19.04
CA SER A 234 -0.06 -7.49 18.92
C SER A 234 -0.23 -6.46 17.81
N ALA A 235 -0.76 -6.86 16.65
CA ALA A 235 -1.02 -5.97 15.52
C ALA A 235 -2.09 -4.90 15.85
N VAL A 236 -3.17 -5.29 16.54
CA VAL A 236 -4.25 -4.37 16.96
C VAL A 236 -3.76 -3.37 18.00
N ILE A 237 -2.88 -3.78 18.94
CA ILE A 237 -2.27 -2.86 19.91
C ILE A 237 -1.42 -1.82 19.17
N LEU A 238 -0.56 -2.23 18.24
CA LEU A 238 0.23 -1.31 17.43
C LEU A 238 -0.65 -0.42 16.53
N ALA A 239 -1.77 -0.92 16.05
CA ALA A 239 -2.72 -0.16 15.23
C ALA A 239 -3.37 1.01 15.98
N GLN A 240 -3.24 1.13 17.31
CA GLN A 240 -3.76 2.28 18.04
C GLN A 240 -2.97 3.58 17.83
N LEU A 241 -1.84 3.53 17.11
CA LEU A 241 -1.10 4.73 16.69
C LEU A 241 -1.98 5.64 15.81
N PRO A 242 -1.99 6.98 16.07
CA PRO A 242 -3.06 7.84 15.58
C PRO A 242 -3.08 8.07 14.07
N ASN A 243 -1.94 8.24 13.43
CA ASN A 243 -1.84 8.65 12.02
C ASN A 243 -0.64 8.05 11.28
N LEU A 244 -0.60 8.22 9.95
CA LEU A 244 0.44 7.63 9.10
C LEU A 244 1.84 8.17 9.42
N ASN A 245 1.98 9.45 9.80
CA ASN A 245 3.27 10.00 10.21
C ASN A 245 3.79 9.43 11.52
N SER A 246 2.90 9.09 12.46
CA SER A 246 3.30 8.46 13.74
C SER A 246 3.86 7.04 13.55
N ILE A 247 3.48 6.35 12.46
CA ILE A 247 4.03 5.02 12.14
C ILE A 247 5.27 5.07 11.24
N ALA A 248 5.84 6.26 10.95
CA ALA A 248 7.06 6.35 10.13
C ALA A 248 8.25 5.61 10.73
N GLY A 249 8.42 5.67 12.06
CA GLY A 249 9.41 4.87 12.79
C GLY A 249 9.14 3.37 12.72
N VAL A 250 7.87 2.97 12.83
CA VAL A 250 7.43 1.58 12.66
C VAL A 250 7.74 1.09 11.23
N SER A 251 7.50 1.92 10.22
CA SER A 251 7.82 1.59 8.82
C SER A 251 9.33 1.53 8.57
N LEU A 252 10.14 2.33 9.26
CA LEU A 252 11.61 2.22 9.21
C LEU A 252 12.08 0.86 9.75
N ILE A 253 11.56 0.43 10.90
CA ILE A 253 11.87 -0.89 11.47
C ILE A 253 11.44 -1.98 10.48
N GLY A 254 10.25 -1.86 9.89
CA GLY A 254 9.76 -2.78 8.87
C GLY A 254 10.65 -2.83 7.63
N ALA A 255 11.12 -1.70 7.14
CA ALA A 255 12.04 -1.63 6.01
C ALA A 255 13.39 -2.30 6.31
N ILE A 256 13.98 -2.04 7.48
CA ILE A 256 15.24 -2.66 7.90
C ILE A 256 15.09 -4.18 8.04
N THR A 257 14.05 -4.63 8.74
CA THR A 257 13.80 -6.06 8.92
C THR A 257 13.49 -6.77 7.60
N ALA A 258 12.79 -6.10 6.66
CA ALA A 258 12.52 -6.62 5.32
C ALA A 258 13.81 -6.89 4.54
N VAL A 259 14.71 -5.92 4.45
CA VAL A 259 16.00 -6.07 3.78
C VAL A 259 16.83 -7.15 4.46
N ALA A 260 16.85 -7.16 5.80
CA ALA A 260 17.65 -8.11 6.58
C ALA A 260 17.17 -9.56 6.36
N TYR A 261 15.87 -9.86 6.49
CA TYR A 261 15.40 -11.23 6.29
C TYR A 261 15.48 -11.69 4.83
N CYS A 262 15.20 -10.80 3.86
CA CYS A 262 15.39 -11.16 2.46
C CYS A 262 16.83 -11.56 2.19
N THR A 263 17.79 -10.71 2.60
CA THR A 263 19.22 -10.98 2.41
C THR A 263 19.64 -12.26 3.13
N LEU A 264 19.24 -12.44 4.38
CA LEU A 264 19.59 -13.60 5.18
C LEU A 264 19.06 -14.92 4.58
N ILE A 265 17.77 -14.94 4.17
CA ILE A 265 17.13 -16.17 3.69
C ILE A 265 17.71 -16.60 2.35
N TRP A 266 17.86 -15.68 1.37
CA TRP A 266 18.40 -16.11 0.07
C TRP A 266 19.88 -16.48 0.15
N THR A 267 20.70 -15.75 0.93
CA THR A 267 22.13 -16.08 1.10
C THR A 267 22.32 -17.42 1.78
N LEU A 268 21.57 -17.70 2.86
CA LEU A 268 21.60 -19.00 3.51
C LEU A 268 21.19 -20.14 2.56
N SER A 269 20.12 -19.94 1.80
CA SER A 269 19.64 -20.97 0.87
C SER A 269 20.66 -21.29 -0.23
N VAL A 270 21.36 -20.25 -0.74
CA VAL A 270 22.40 -20.45 -1.75
C VAL A 270 23.67 -21.07 -1.14
N VAL A 271 24.09 -20.62 0.03
CA VAL A 271 25.30 -21.17 0.70
C VAL A 271 25.11 -22.62 1.10
N LYS A 272 23.92 -23.02 1.57
CA LYS A 272 23.63 -24.42 1.92
C LYS A 272 23.50 -25.32 0.69
N GLY A 273 23.25 -24.75 -0.47
CA GLY A 273 23.19 -25.49 -1.73
C GLY A 273 21.84 -26.16 -1.98
N ARG A 274 21.87 -27.15 -2.84
CA ARG A 274 20.66 -27.82 -3.34
C ARG A 274 20.37 -29.09 -2.53
N PRO A 275 19.16 -29.26 -1.99
CA PRO A 275 18.80 -30.49 -1.29
C PRO A 275 18.65 -31.67 -2.27
N ILE A 276 18.72 -32.88 -1.73
CA ILE A 276 18.54 -34.11 -2.52
C ILE A 276 17.12 -34.12 -3.12
N GLY A 277 17.01 -34.51 -4.39
CA GLY A 277 15.74 -34.63 -5.11
C GLY A 277 15.23 -33.31 -5.72
N PHE A 278 16.02 -32.21 -5.68
CA PHE A 278 15.65 -30.99 -6.40
C PHE A 278 15.62 -31.22 -7.94
N SER A 279 14.73 -30.51 -8.60
CA SER A 279 14.63 -30.47 -10.06
C SER A 279 14.09 -29.12 -10.52
N TYR A 280 14.42 -28.74 -11.76
CA TYR A 280 13.80 -27.59 -12.45
C TYR A 280 12.74 -28.04 -13.47
N GLY A 281 12.43 -29.34 -13.52
CA GLY A 281 11.36 -29.87 -14.37
C GLY A 281 9.98 -29.33 -13.94
N PRO A 282 9.00 -29.35 -14.85
CA PRO A 282 7.65 -28.94 -14.52
C PRO A 282 7.12 -29.77 -13.34
N SER A 283 6.35 -29.16 -12.46
CA SER A 283 5.68 -29.86 -11.37
C SER A 283 4.80 -30.98 -11.95
N GLN A 284 4.88 -32.20 -11.39
CA GLN A 284 4.09 -33.37 -11.83
C GLN A 284 2.56 -33.13 -11.78
N VAL A 285 2.11 -32.02 -11.14
CA VAL A 285 0.69 -31.68 -11.01
C VAL A 285 0.05 -31.21 -12.32
N ALA A 286 0.84 -30.85 -13.34
CA ALA A 286 0.33 -30.29 -14.60
C ALA A 286 0.46 -31.30 -15.76
N GLU A 287 -0.29 -32.40 -15.74
CA GLU A 287 -0.29 -33.40 -16.84
C GLU A 287 -1.04 -32.90 -18.10
N SER A 288 -2.02 -31.97 -17.97
CA SER A 288 -2.74 -31.41 -19.11
C SER A 288 -2.25 -30.01 -19.47
N ASP A 289 -2.34 -29.66 -20.76
CA ASP A 289 -1.96 -28.31 -21.23
C ASP A 289 -2.85 -27.22 -20.64
N GLY A 290 -4.10 -27.51 -20.34
CA GLY A 290 -4.99 -26.62 -19.60
C GLY A 290 -4.48 -26.34 -18.18
N ALA A 291 -4.07 -27.38 -17.45
CA ALA A 291 -3.51 -27.22 -16.10
C ALA A 291 -2.24 -26.36 -16.11
N LYS A 292 -1.35 -26.54 -17.11
CA LYS A 292 -0.14 -25.71 -17.28
C LYS A 292 -0.49 -24.23 -17.50
N LEU A 293 -1.50 -23.95 -18.33
CA LEU A 293 -1.94 -22.57 -18.58
C LEU A 293 -2.40 -21.90 -17.28
N TYR A 294 -3.26 -22.56 -16.50
CA TYR A 294 -3.82 -21.97 -15.29
C TYR A 294 -2.80 -21.82 -14.16
N THR A 295 -1.88 -22.79 -14.00
CA THR A 295 -0.76 -22.63 -13.04
C THR A 295 0.19 -21.50 -13.44
N THR A 296 0.40 -21.29 -14.75
CA THR A 296 1.17 -20.14 -15.27
C THR A 296 0.45 -18.82 -14.96
N LEU A 297 -0.87 -18.74 -15.16
CA LEU A 297 -1.64 -17.55 -14.81
C LEU A 297 -1.61 -17.26 -13.30
N ASP A 298 -1.75 -18.28 -12.47
CA ASP A 298 -1.64 -18.12 -11.01
C ASP A 298 -0.24 -17.60 -10.59
N ALA A 299 0.82 -18.13 -11.20
CA ALA A 299 2.19 -17.66 -10.98
C ALA A 299 2.38 -16.18 -11.39
N LEU A 300 1.78 -15.75 -12.51
CA LEU A 300 1.77 -14.34 -12.91
C LEU A 300 0.99 -13.47 -11.90
N GLY A 301 -0.10 -14.00 -11.33
CA GLY A 301 -0.84 -13.36 -10.23
C GLY A 301 0.03 -13.18 -8.98
N MET A 302 0.84 -14.18 -8.61
CA MET A 302 1.82 -14.06 -7.52
C MET A 302 2.87 -12.98 -7.78
N ILE A 303 3.36 -12.86 -9.02
CA ILE A 303 4.28 -11.77 -9.42
C ILE A 303 3.58 -10.42 -9.33
N ALA A 304 2.33 -10.30 -9.79
CA ALA A 304 1.54 -9.07 -9.67
C ALA A 304 1.34 -8.68 -8.21
N PHE A 305 1.08 -9.64 -7.32
CA PHE A 305 0.96 -9.41 -5.88
C PHE A 305 2.26 -8.96 -5.22
N ALA A 306 3.41 -9.33 -5.76
CA ALA A 306 4.71 -8.91 -5.23
C ALA A 306 4.92 -7.39 -5.33
N PHE A 307 4.35 -6.72 -6.33
CA PHE A 307 4.49 -5.28 -6.56
C PHE A 307 3.24 -4.50 -6.10
N ARG A 308 2.79 -4.73 -4.90
CA ARG A 308 1.71 -3.98 -4.25
C ARG A 308 2.21 -2.64 -3.69
N GLY A 309 1.30 -1.77 -3.29
CA GLY A 309 1.63 -0.47 -2.66
C GLY A 309 1.08 0.75 -3.41
N HIS A 310 0.51 0.55 -4.61
CA HIS A 310 -0.08 1.63 -5.40
C HIS A 310 -1.26 2.31 -4.72
N ASN A 311 -2.04 1.56 -3.95
CA ASN A 311 -3.13 2.08 -3.13
C ASN A 311 -2.64 2.98 -1.99
N LEU A 312 -1.36 2.88 -1.61
CA LEU A 312 -0.75 3.65 -0.52
C LEU A 312 -0.01 4.89 -0.99
N VAL A 313 0.43 4.94 -2.26
CA VAL A 313 1.34 5.98 -2.75
C VAL A 313 0.76 7.39 -2.62
N LEU A 314 -0.54 7.57 -2.93
CA LEU A 314 -1.22 8.86 -2.80
C LEU A 314 -1.43 9.25 -1.34
N GLU A 315 -1.66 8.28 -0.47
CA GLU A 315 -1.83 8.45 0.97
C GLU A 315 -0.51 8.88 1.62
N ILE A 316 0.60 8.20 1.25
CA ILE A 316 1.94 8.59 1.69
C ILE A 316 2.27 10.01 1.18
N GLN A 317 1.98 10.32 -0.09
CA GLN A 317 2.19 11.66 -0.63
C GLN A 317 1.28 12.70 0.02
N GLY A 318 0.06 12.31 0.44
CA GLY A 318 -0.88 13.15 1.17
C GLY A 318 -0.37 13.62 2.53
N THR A 319 0.57 12.90 3.15
CA THR A 319 1.22 13.31 4.40
C THR A 319 2.31 14.36 4.21
N MET A 320 2.69 14.68 2.96
CA MET A 320 3.78 15.62 2.68
C MET A 320 3.29 17.06 2.56
N PRO A 321 4.06 18.03 3.06
CA PRO A 321 3.82 19.44 2.73
C PRO A 321 4.02 19.66 1.24
N SER A 322 3.24 20.56 0.64
CA SER A 322 3.35 20.95 -0.75
C SER A 322 3.07 22.44 -0.92
N SER A 323 3.83 23.10 -1.78
CA SER A 323 3.61 24.46 -2.21
C SER A 323 3.89 24.60 -3.70
N LEU A 324 3.47 25.70 -4.31
CA LEU A 324 3.74 25.97 -5.72
C LEU A 324 5.24 25.95 -6.05
N LYS A 325 6.10 26.39 -5.11
CA LYS A 325 7.58 26.38 -5.27
C LYS A 325 8.18 25.01 -4.96
N HIS A 326 7.57 24.23 -4.07
CA HIS A 326 8.08 22.94 -3.60
C HIS A 326 6.96 21.88 -3.63
N PRO A 327 6.59 21.39 -4.83
CA PRO A 327 5.51 20.41 -4.96
C PRO A 327 5.88 19.07 -4.34
N SER A 328 4.92 18.41 -3.70
CA SER A 328 5.11 17.13 -2.97
C SER A 328 5.60 15.99 -3.87
N ARG A 329 5.33 16.07 -5.18
CA ARG A 329 5.79 15.07 -6.17
C ARG A 329 7.32 14.91 -6.20
N LEU A 330 8.10 15.96 -5.92
CA LEU A 330 9.56 15.89 -5.98
C LEU A 330 10.15 15.04 -4.83
N PRO A 331 9.87 15.33 -3.53
CA PRO A 331 10.34 14.48 -2.44
C PRO A 331 9.75 13.07 -2.51
N MET A 332 8.47 12.93 -2.91
CA MET A 332 7.84 11.61 -3.06
C MET A 332 8.57 10.75 -4.10
N TRP A 333 8.84 11.30 -5.29
CA TRP A 333 9.55 10.57 -6.35
C TRP A 333 11.00 10.22 -5.97
N LYS A 334 11.69 11.08 -5.19
CA LYS A 334 13.01 10.75 -4.64
C LYS A 334 12.93 9.53 -3.71
N GLY A 335 11.97 9.52 -2.79
CA GLY A 335 11.74 8.39 -1.88
C GLY A 335 11.41 7.10 -2.63
N VAL A 336 10.51 7.16 -3.62
CA VAL A 336 10.11 5.99 -4.42
C VAL A 336 11.28 5.45 -5.25
N LYS A 337 12.08 6.28 -5.90
CA LYS A 337 13.25 5.80 -6.66
C LYS A 337 14.24 5.05 -5.77
N PHE A 338 14.52 5.58 -4.59
CA PHE A 338 15.40 4.93 -3.62
C PHE A 338 14.81 3.59 -3.15
N SER A 339 13.54 3.58 -2.75
CA SER A 339 12.89 2.36 -2.28
C SER A 339 12.81 1.29 -3.36
N TYR A 340 12.49 1.66 -4.61
CA TYR A 340 12.40 0.69 -5.71
C TYR A 340 13.74 0.06 -6.09
N LEU A 341 14.84 0.81 -5.96
CA LEU A 341 16.17 0.22 -6.09
C LEU A 341 16.41 -0.87 -5.03
N ILE A 342 16.09 -0.59 -3.77
CA ILE A 342 16.25 -1.57 -2.69
C ILE A 342 15.26 -2.75 -2.86
N ILE A 343 14.02 -2.48 -3.28
CA ILE A 343 13.02 -3.51 -3.59
C ILE A 343 13.58 -4.46 -4.66
N ALA A 344 14.16 -3.95 -5.75
CA ALA A 344 14.78 -4.79 -6.77
C ALA A 344 15.92 -5.65 -6.20
N LEU A 345 16.80 -5.04 -5.40
CA LEU A 345 17.94 -5.73 -4.74
C LEU A 345 17.48 -6.80 -3.72
N CYS A 346 16.24 -6.77 -3.27
CA CYS A 346 15.67 -7.81 -2.40
C CYS A 346 14.88 -8.85 -3.20
N LEU A 347 13.94 -8.42 -4.05
CA LEU A 347 13.01 -9.34 -4.72
C LEU A 347 13.69 -10.24 -5.76
N PHE A 348 14.60 -9.69 -6.59
CA PHE A 348 15.27 -10.47 -7.61
C PHE A 348 16.20 -11.54 -7.03
N PRO A 349 17.09 -11.25 -6.07
CA PRO A 349 17.92 -12.29 -5.46
C PRO A 349 17.11 -13.35 -4.71
N VAL A 350 16.02 -12.98 -4.02
CA VAL A 350 15.13 -13.94 -3.35
C VAL A 350 14.46 -14.85 -4.38
N ALA A 351 13.91 -14.31 -5.47
CA ALA A 351 13.25 -15.09 -6.52
C ALA A 351 14.23 -16.04 -7.21
N ILE A 352 15.37 -15.51 -7.67
CA ILE A 352 16.39 -16.26 -8.42
C ILE A 352 17.10 -17.26 -7.49
N GLY A 353 17.59 -16.80 -6.34
CA GLY A 353 18.33 -17.63 -5.38
C GLY A 353 17.46 -18.71 -4.76
N GLY A 354 16.19 -18.40 -4.46
CA GLY A 354 15.24 -19.39 -3.95
C GLY A 354 14.90 -20.47 -4.98
N TYR A 355 14.61 -20.09 -6.21
CA TYR A 355 14.37 -21.06 -7.27
C TYR A 355 15.64 -21.88 -7.62
N TRP A 356 16.82 -21.23 -7.61
CA TRP A 356 18.09 -21.91 -7.78
C TRP A 356 18.35 -22.97 -6.71
N ALA A 357 18.07 -22.64 -5.44
CA ALA A 357 18.34 -23.55 -4.32
C ALA A 357 17.35 -24.70 -4.24
N TYR A 358 16.07 -24.46 -4.45
CA TYR A 358 15.02 -25.45 -4.15
C TYR A 358 14.27 -25.97 -5.39
N GLY A 359 14.29 -25.26 -6.52
CA GLY A 359 13.56 -25.67 -7.73
C GLY A 359 12.09 -26.01 -7.43
N ASN A 360 11.65 -27.18 -7.86
CA ASN A 360 10.29 -27.71 -7.66
C ASN A 360 9.95 -28.15 -6.21
N LEU A 361 10.93 -28.14 -5.31
CA LEU A 361 10.73 -28.48 -3.89
C LEU A 361 10.12 -27.33 -3.07
N ILE A 362 9.98 -26.13 -3.66
CA ILE A 362 9.33 -25.01 -2.99
C ILE A 362 7.85 -25.34 -2.81
N SER A 363 7.45 -25.46 -1.55
CA SER A 363 6.06 -25.70 -1.17
C SER A 363 5.28 -24.40 -1.04
N ASN A 364 3.96 -24.53 -0.92
CA ASN A 364 3.02 -23.43 -0.69
C ASN A 364 3.31 -22.54 0.54
N GLY A 365 4.25 -22.89 1.41
CA GLY A 365 4.72 -22.07 2.52
C GLY A 365 5.85 -21.09 2.17
N GLY A 366 6.29 -21.06 0.89
CA GLY A 366 7.36 -20.19 0.42
C GLY A 366 8.76 -20.56 0.89
N MET A 367 9.70 -19.66 0.64
CA MET A 367 11.13 -19.91 0.82
C MET A 367 11.56 -20.12 2.28
N LEU A 368 10.92 -19.43 3.26
CA LEU A 368 11.25 -19.63 4.67
C LEU A 368 10.93 -21.05 5.14
N LYS A 369 9.76 -21.57 4.74
CA LYS A 369 9.38 -22.96 5.07
C LYS A 369 10.27 -23.98 4.36
N ALA A 370 10.69 -23.71 3.13
CA ALA A 370 11.64 -24.54 2.41
C ALA A 370 13.01 -24.56 3.11
N LEU A 371 13.55 -23.41 3.50
CA LEU A 371 14.78 -23.30 4.27
C LEU A 371 14.72 -24.11 5.57
N TYR A 372 13.64 -23.96 6.32
CA TYR A 372 13.45 -24.71 7.57
C TYR A 372 13.35 -26.23 7.32
N LYS A 373 12.59 -26.65 6.31
CA LYS A 373 12.35 -28.07 6.01
C LYS A 373 13.61 -28.80 5.54
N TYR A 374 14.38 -28.19 4.64
CA TYR A 374 15.50 -28.86 3.98
C TYR A 374 16.85 -28.58 4.63
N HIS A 375 17.03 -27.44 5.25
CA HIS A 375 18.28 -27.01 5.86
C HIS A 375 18.19 -26.70 7.36
N GLY A 376 17.05 -27.01 7.99
CA GLY A 376 16.84 -26.75 9.41
C GLY A 376 17.80 -27.53 10.32
N HIS A 377 18.21 -28.73 9.91
CA HIS A 377 19.16 -29.56 10.66
C HIS A 377 20.61 -29.03 10.57
N ASP A 378 20.98 -28.49 9.40
CA ASP A 378 22.34 -28.04 9.10
C ASP A 378 22.57 -26.55 9.39
N THR A 379 21.53 -25.83 9.81
CA THR A 379 21.60 -24.40 10.10
C THR A 379 21.45 -24.17 11.59
N SER A 380 22.26 -23.25 12.14
CA SER A 380 22.16 -22.86 13.55
C SER A 380 20.74 -22.41 13.91
N LYS A 381 20.19 -22.96 15.00
CA LYS A 381 18.88 -22.55 15.55
C LYS A 381 18.80 -21.04 15.82
N ILE A 382 19.91 -20.40 16.20
CA ILE A 382 19.97 -18.96 16.44
C ILE A 382 19.72 -18.19 15.14
N ILE A 383 20.33 -18.60 14.02
CA ILE A 383 20.19 -17.95 12.73
C ILE A 383 18.75 -18.11 12.19
N LEU A 384 18.21 -19.34 12.27
CA LEU A 384 16.82 -19.59 11.87
C LEU A 384 15.80 -18.85 12.75
N GLY A 385 16.05 -18.82 14.08
CA GLY A 385 15.24 -18.05 15.02
C GLY A 385 15.27 -16.56 14.72
N PHE A 386 16.48 -16.01 14.47
CA PHE A 386 16.64 -14.61 14.09
C PHE A 386 15.92 -14.27 12.77
N ALA A 387 16.05 -15.08 11.74
CA ALA A 387 15.30 -14.92 10.49
C ALA A 387 13.78 -14.90 10.74
N SER A 388 13.28 -15.81 11.58
CA SER A 388 11.85 -15.86 11.93
C SER A 388 11.40 -14.60 12.69
N VAL A 389 12.19 -14.10 13.63
CA VAL A 389 11.90 -12.85 14.35
C VAL A 389 11.82 -11.67 13.37
N LEU A 390 12.76 -11.55 12.44
CA LEU A 390 12.75 -10.49 11.43
C LEU A 390 11.47 -10.53 10.57
N VAL A 391 11.02 -11.72 10.15
CA VAL A 391 9.78 -11.90 9.39
C VAL A 391 8.55 -11.52 10.22
N VAL A 392 8.49 -11.90 11.49
CA VAL A 392 7.38 -11.53 12.39
C VAL A 392 7.31 -10.01 12.58
N VAL A 393 8.45 -9.37 12.85
CA VAL A 393 8.50 -7.90 13.03
C VAL A 393 8.10 -7.19 11.75
N ASN A 394 8.59 -7.63 10.58
CA ASN A 394 8.16 -7.08 9.29
C ASN A 394 6.65 -7.27 9.07
N SER A 395 6.09 -8.43 9.39
CA SER A 395 4.66 -8.70 9.25
C SER A 395 3.81 -7.77 10.13
N LEU A 396 4.23 -7.54 11.39
CA LEU A 396 3.55 -6.61 12.31
C LEU A 396 3.59 -5.16 11.82
N THR A 397 4.73 -4.71 11.31
CA THR A 397 4.90 -3.35 10.79
C THR A 397 4.17 -3.13 9.48
N SER A 398 4.20 -4.13 8.58
CA SER A 398 3.47 -4.10 7.31
C SER A 398 1.96 -4.10 7.52
N PHE A 399 1.46 -4.81 8.55
CA PHE A 399 0.03 -4.77 8.91
C PHE A 399 -0.43 -3.33 9.15
N GLN A 400 0.35 -2.51 9.85
CA GLN A 400 -0.03 -1.14 10.17
C GLN A 400 -0.23 -0.29 8.92
N ILE A 401 0.69 -0.39 7.96
CA ILE A 401 0.63 0.44 6.76
C ILE A 401 -0.51 0.02 5.83
N TYR A 402 -0.82 -1.29 5.74
CA TYR A 402 -1.93 -1.77 4.92
C TYR A 402 -3.30 -1.64 5.59
N ALA A 403 -3.37 -1.59 6.92
CA ALA A 403 -4.61 -1.34 7.64
C ALA A 403 -5.02 0.15 7.61
N MET A 404 -4.06 1.07 7.47
CA MET A 404 -4.33 2.52 7.52
C MET A 404 -5.34 3.01 6.47
N PRO A 405 -5.31 2.59 5.19
CA PRO A 405 -6.35 2.97 4.21
C PRO A 405 -7.76 2.52 4.59
N VAL A 406 -7.86 1.36 5.25
CA VAL A 406 -9.17 0.86 5.72
C VAL A 406 -9.68 1.73 6.86
N PHE A 407 -8.82 2.07 7.81
CA PHE A 407 -9.17 2.97 8.91
C PHE A 407 -9.58 4.35 8.42
N ASP A 408 -8.77 4.93 7.53
CA ASP A 408 -9.06 6.24 6.94
C ASP A 408 -10.38 6.25 6.16
N ASN A 409 -10.69 5.18 5.42
CA ASN A 409 -11.96 5.06 4.69
C ASN A 409 -13.17 4.99 5.63
N LEU A 410 -13.08 4.22 6.74
CA LEU A 410 -14.13 4.13 7.75
C LEU A 410 -14.34 5.48 8.46
N GLU A 411 -13.25 6.13 8.85
CA GLU A 411 -13.29 7.44 9.49
C GLU A 411 -13.79 8.53 8.53
N PHE A 412 -13.36 8.50 7.26
CA PHE A 412 -13.86 9.40 6.22
C PHE A 412 -15.36 9.27 6.02
N ARG A 413 -15.88 8.06 5.97
CA ARG A 413 -17.32 7.82 5.83
C ARG A 413 -18.12 8.39 7.02
N TYR A 414 -17.61 8.20 8.23
CA TYR A 414 -18.21 8.78 9.44
C TYR A 414 -18.19 10.33 9.40
N THR A 415 -17.02 10.89 9.12
CA THR A 415 -16.78 12.33 9.10
C THR A 415 -17.61 13.04 8.02
N SER A 416 -17.70 12.42 6.83
CA SER A 416 -18.51 12.93 5.72
C SER A 416 -20.01 12.94 6.03
N ASN A 417 -20.51 11.91 6.72
CA ASN A 417 -21.93 11.79 7.06
C ASN A 417 -22.32 12.70 8.23
N MET A 418 -21.46 12.81 9.24
CA MET A 418 -21.76 13.53 10.48
C MET A 418 -21.24 14.96 10.52
N ASN A 419 -20.40 15.36 9.54
CA ASN A 419 -19.71 16.64 9.45
C ASN A 419 -18.99 17.04 10.77
N ARG A 420 -18.36 16.07 11.44
CA ARG A 420 -17.59 16.24 12.68
C ARG A 420 -16.45 15.22 12.75
N PRO A 421 -15.38 15.51 13.52
CA PRO A 421 -14.28 14.56 13.71
C PRO A 421 -14.76 13.25 14.34
N CYS A 422 -14.12 12.14 13.93
CA CYS A 422 -14.42 10.84 14.49
C CYS A 422 -14.00 10.78 15.97
N PRO A 423 -14.90 10.44 16.92
CA PRO A 423 -14.56 10.37 18.33
C PRO A 423 -13.54 9.26 18.57
N TRP A 424 -12.66 9.46 19.57
CA TRP A 424 -11.53 8.57 19.84
C TRP A 424 -11.92 7.10 20.13
N TRP A 425 -13.05 6.89 20.82
CA TRP A 425 -13.55 5.53 21.13
C TRP A 425 -14.02 4.79 19.88
N LEU A 426 -14.66 5.48 18.93
CA LEU A 426 -15.11 4.91 17.66
C LEU A 426 -13.92 4.60 16.75
N ARG A 427 -12.91 5.49 16.71
CA ARG A 427 -11.64 5.28 16.01
C ARG A 427 -10.94 4.01 16.50
N ARG A 428 -10.87 3.79 17.81
CA ARG A 428 -10.35 2.55 18.41
C ARG A 428 -11.22 1.34 18.08
N GLY A 429 -12.54 1.50 18.16
CA GLY A 429 -13.50 0.46 17.82
C GLY A 429 -13.35 -0.06 16.38
N PHE A 430 -13.18 0.83 15.40
CA PHE A 430 -12.93 0.44 14.01
C PHE A 430 -11.66 -0.40 13.84
N ARG A 431 -10.59 -0.08 14.57
CA ARG A 431 -9.31 -0.80 14.51
C ARG A 431 -9.41 -2.19 15.11
N VAL A 432 -10.10 -2.32 16.27
CA VAL A 432 -10.37 -3.62 16.89
C VAL A 432 -11.28 -4.46 16.00
N PHE A 433 -12.37 -3.88 15.50
CA PHE A 433 -13.30 -4.57 14.60
C PHE A 433 -12.59 -5.10 13.35
N PHE A 434 -11.75 -4.28 12.71
CA PHE A 434 -11.00 -4.70 11.54
C PHE A 434 -10.02 -5.84 11.86
N GLY A 435 -9.30 -5.77 13.00
CA GLY A 435 -8.41 -6.82 13.45
C GLY A 435 -9.15 -8.14 13.68
N CYS A 436 -10.30 -8.11 14.37
CA CYS A 436 -11.15 -9.28 14.59
C CYS A 436 -11.68 -9.86 13.27
N LEU A 437 -12.12 -9.01 12.33
CA LEU A 437 -12.59 -9.45 11.02
C LEU A 437 -11.47 -10.10 10.21
N ALA A 438 -10.28 -9.49 10.17
CA ALA A 438 -9.11 -10.03 9.47
C ALA A 438 -8.65 -11.36 10.08
N PHE A 439 -8.66 -11.48 11.40
CA PHE A 439 -8.40 -12.74 12.11
C PHE A 439 -9.44 -13.82 11.75
N PHE A 440 -10.73 -13.49 11.80
CA PHE A 440 -11.79 -14.43 11.45
C PHE A 440 -11.60 -14.96 10.01
N ILE A 441 -11.30 -14.07 9.05
CA ILE A 441 -11.04 -14.47 7.65
C ILE A 441 -9.80 -15.35 7.56
N ALA A 442 -8.71 -15.03 8.29
CA ALA A 442 -7.48 -15.83 8.30
C ALA A 442 -7.68 -17.25 8.81
N VAL A 443 -8.55 -17.43 9.81
CA VAL A 443 -8.90 -18.75 10.34
C VAL A 443 -9.88 -19.49 9.43
N ALA A 444 -10.85 -18.76 8.84
CA ALA A 444 -11.86 -19.35 7.96
C ALA A 444 -11.27 -19.83 6.63
N LEU A 445 -10.25 -19.13 6.10
CA LEU A 445 -9.66 -19.35 4.77
C LEU A 445 -8.14 -19.63 4.86
N PRO A 446 -7.70 -20.79 5.38
CA PRO A 446 -6.28 -21.05 5.69
C PRO A 446 -5.38 -21.35 4.46
N PHE A 447 -5.81 -21.09 3.25
CA PHE A 447 -5.10 -21.43 2.01
C PHE A 447 -4.40 -20.23 1.35
N LEU A 448 -3.46 -19.63 2.06
CA LEU A 448 -2.80 -18.37 1.68
C LEU A 448 -2.11 -18.34 0.30
N PRO A 449 -1.33 -19.34 -0.14
CA PRO A 449 -0.63 -19.25 -1.42
C PRO A 449 -1.57 -19.19 -2.62
N SER A 450 -2.68 -19.92 -2.53
CA SER A 450 -3.75 -19.87 -3.53
C SER A 450 -4.46 -18.52 -3.54
N LEU A 451 -4.46 -17.79 -2.40
CA LEU A 451 -4.96 -16.42 -2.34
C LEU A 451 -3.98 -15.40 -2.92
N ALA A 452 -2.68 -15.66 -2.95
CA ALA A 452 -1.69 -14.70 -3.45
C ALA A 452 -1.92 -14.40 -4.94
N GLY A 453 -2.16 -15.41 -5.78
CA GLY A 453 -2.51 -15.24 -7.19
C GLY A 453 -3.83 -14.50 -7.38
N LEU A 454 -4.84 -14.84 -6.60
CA LEU A 454 -6.15 -14.19 -6.64
C LEU A 454 -6.07 -12.72 -6.18
N ILE A 455 -5.36 -12.44 -5.08
CA ILE A 455 -5.16 -11.07 -4.60
C ILE A 455 -4.42 -10.25 -5.67
N GLY A 456 -3.39 -10.82 -6.28
CA GLY A 456 -2.63 -10.18 -7.35
C GLY A 456 -3.51 -9.88 -8.57
N GLY A 457 -4.31 -10.84 -9.01
CA GLY A 457 -5.24 -10.67 -10.14
C GLY A 457 -6.28 -9.58 -9.91
N ILE A 458 -6.97 -9.58 -8.76
CA ILE A 458 -7.98 -8.57 -8.38
C ILE A 458 -7.34 -7.19 -8.17
N ALA A 459 -6.11 -7.13 -7.65
CA ALA A 459 -5.40 -5.87 -7.42
C ALA A 459 -4.77 -5.28 -8.67
N LEU A 460 -4.53 -6.08 -9.72
CA LEU A 460 -3.81 -5.65 -10.92
C LEU A 460 -4.42 -4.41 -11.60
N PRO A 461 -5.75 -4.25 -11.72
CA PRO A 461 -6.33 -3.02 -12.27
C PRO A 461 -5.92 -1.78 -11.49
N VAL A 462 -5.90 -1.85 -10.15
CA VAL A 462 -5.49 -0.73 -9.28
C VAL A 462 -4.02 -0.38 -9.47
N THR A 463 -3.17 -1.38 -9.66
CA THR A 463 -1.72 -1.17 -9.74
C THR A 463 -1.24 -0.87 -11.16
N ALA A 464 -1.87 -1.42 -12.20
CA ALA A 464 -1.39 -1.37 -13.57
C ALA A 464 -2.33 -0.64 -14.54
N ALA A 465 -3.66 -0.85 -14.47
CA ALA A 465 -4.58 -0.35 -15.48
C ALA A 465 -5.16 1.04 -15.15
N TYR A 466 -5.73 1.20 -13.95
CA TYR A 466 -6.43 2.45 -13.61
C TYR A 466 -5.51 3.68 -13.60
N PRO A 467 -4.25 3.63 -13.15
CA PRO A 467 -3.35 4.78 -13.27
C PRO A 467 -3.18 5.28 -14.71
N CYS A 468 -3.15 4.35 -15.68
CA CYS A 468 -3.04 4.68 -17.10
C CYS A 468 -4.30 5.38 -17.63
N PHE A 469 -5.49 4.85 -17.30
CA PHE A 469 -6.75 5.48 -17.71
C PHE A 469 -6.99 6.82 -17.00
N MET A 470 -6.70 6.92 -15.69
CA MET A 470 -6.79 8.17 -14.95
C MET A 470 -5.87 9.23 -15.54
N TRP A 471 -4.67 8.85 -16.00
CA TRP A 471 -3.75 9.76 -16.69
C TRP A 471 -4.35 10.30 -17.99
N ILE A 472 -4.92 9.43 -18.84
CA ILE A 472 -5.56 9.84 -20.10
C ILE A 472 -6.70 10.83 -19.84
N ILE A 473 -7.56 10.53 -18.86
CA ILE A 473 -8.76 11.34 -18.57
C ILE A 473 -8.40 12.69 -17.95
N ILE A 474 -7.47 12.73 -17.00
CA ILE A 474 -7.13 13.95 -16.25
C ILE A 474 -6.16 14.83 -17.04
N LYS A 475 -5.09 14.26 -17.61
CA LYS A 475 -4.05 15.02 -18.33
C LYS A 475 -4.42 15.31 -19.77
N LYS A 476 -5.37 14.57 -20.35
CA LYS A 476 -5.87 14.74 -21.72
C LYS A 476 -4.74 14.88 -22.75
N PRO A 477 -3.77 13.92 -22.80
CA PRO A 477 -2.71 13.98 -23.78
C PRO A 477 -3.29 13.99 -25.20
N GLN A 478 -2.49 14.49 -26.18
CA GLN A 478 -2.91 14.51 -27.57
C GLN A 478 -3.34 13.11 -28.03
N LYS A 479 -4.54 12.99 -28.62
CA LYS A 479 -5.07 11.73 -29.16
C LYS A 479 -4.09 11.15 -30.17
N TYR A 480 -3.84 9.85 -30.10
CA TYR A 480 -2.88 9.11 -30.92
C TYR A 480 -1.42 9.51 -30.72
N GLY A 481 -1.10 10.41 -29.79
CA GLY A 481 0.27 10.68 -29.38
C GLY A 481 0.86 9.51 -28.57
N THR A 482 2.19 9.46 -28.46
CA THR A 482 2.93 8.37 -27.78
C THR A 482 2.40 8.09 -26.36
N MET A 483 2.19 9.15 -25.56
CA MET A 483 1.69 8.98 -24.18
C MET A 483 0.24 8.48 -24.13
N TRP A 484 -0.59 8.87 -25.12
CA TRP A 484 -1.96 8.37 -25.20
C TRP A 484 -1.97 6.89 -25.59
N CYS A 485 -1.26 6.51 -26.65
CA CYS A 485 -1.19 5.13 -27.12
C CYS A 485 -0.59 4.20 -26.07
N LEU A 486 0.51 4.60 -25.42
CA LEU A 486 1.17 3.81 -24.37
C LEU A 486 0.22 3.55 -23.21
N ASN A 487 -0.42 4.60 -22.67
CA ASN A 487 -1.33 4.43 -21.53
C ASN A 487 -2.62 3.67 -21.90
N CYS A 488 -3.12 3.83 -23.13
CA CYS A 488 -4.26 3.06 -23.61
C CYS A 488 -3.89 1.57 -23.72
N ALA A 489 -2.76 1.26 -24.34
CA ALA A 489 -2.28 -0.12 -24.50
C ALA A 489 -2.02 -0.80 -23.14
N LEU A 490 -1.28 -0.15 -22.24
CA LEU A 490 -1.00 -0.69 -20.91
C LEU A 490 -2.27 -0.81 -20.07
N GLY A 491 -3.18 0.16 -20.13
CA GLY A 491 -4.45 0.12 -19.42
C GLY A 491 -5.33 -1.05 -19.87
N CYS A 492 -5.52 -1.22 -21.19
CA CYS A 492 -6.29 -2.34 -21.74
C CYS A 492 -5.63 -3.69 -21.43
N LEU A 493 -4.32 -3.80 -21.64
CA LEU A 493 -3.56 -5.02 -21.30
C LEU A 493 -3.70 -5.38 -19.82
N GLY A 494 -3.61 -4.38 -18.91
CA GLY A 494 -3.78 -4.57 -17.48
C GLY A 494 -5.16 -5.12 -17.09
N VAL A 495 -6.24 -4.63 -17.73
CA VAL A 495 -7.60 -5.16 -17.49
C VAL A 495 -7.73 -6.59 -18.00
N ILE A 496 -7.31 -6.86 -19.24
CA ILE A 496 -7.38 -8.20 -19.84
C ILE A 496 -6.59 -9.19 -18.98
N LEU A 497 -5.36 -8.83 -18.62
CA LEU A 497 -4.52 -9.68 -17.78
C LEU A 497 -5.16 -9.93 -16.41
N SER A 498 -5.75 -8.90 -15.77
CA SER A 498 -6.46 -9.07 -14.49
C SER A 498 -7.57 -10.13 -14.58
N ILE A 499 -8.40 -10.07 -15.62
CA ILE A 499 -9.48 -11.04 -15.82
C ILE A 499 -8.91 -12.45 -15.97
N LEU A 500 -7.85 -12.61 -16.77
CA LEU A 500 -7.20 -13.90 -16.98
C LEU A 500 -6.57 -14.45 -15.70
N LEU A 501 -5.89 -13.60 -14.90
CA LEU A 501 -5.27 -14.00 -13.65
C LEU A 501 -6.29 -14.44 -12.61
N VAL A 502 -7.39 -13.69 -12.46
CA VAL A 502 -8.49 -14.05 -11.55
C VAL A 502 -9.09 -15.40 -11.96
N PHE A 503 -9.34 -15.58 -13.26
CA PHE A 503 -9.88 -16.84 -13.77
C PHE A 503 -8.91 -18.00 -13.52
N GLY A 504 -7.61 -17.81 -13.80
CA GLY A 504 -6.56 -18.80 -13.56
C GLY A 504 -6.45 -19.19 -12.08
N ALA A 505 -6.46 -18.19 -11.18
CA ALA A 505 -6.38 -18.43 -9.75
C ALA A 505 -7.62 -19.20 -9.23
N ILE A 506 -8.83 -18.82 -9.65
CA ILE A 506 -10.07 -19.52 -9.27
C ILE A 506 -10.03 -20.97 -9.78
N TRP A 507 -9.62 -21.18 -11.03
CA TRP A 507 -9.50 -22.53 -11.59
C TRP A 507 -8.49 -23.37 -10.80
N THR A 508 -7.33 -22.82 -10.47
CA THR A 508 -6.30 -23.50 -9.66
C THR A 508 -6.86 -23.90 -8.30
N ILE A 509 -7.62 -23.01 -7.66
CA ILE A 509 -8.29 -23.28 -6.38
C ILE A 509 -9.27 -24.46 -6.51
N VAL A 510 -10.07 -24.49 -7.56
CA VAL A 510 -11.09 -25.53 -7.77
C VAL A 510 -10.47 -26.85 -8.22
N ALA A 511 -9.53 -26.81 -9.17
CA ALA A 511 -8.97 -28.02 -9.79
C ALA A 511 -7.97 -28.77 -8.89
N LEU A 512 -7.20 -28.06 -8.07
CA LEU A 512 -6.29 -28.67 -7.09
C LEU A 512 -7.05 -29.33 -5.94
N GLY A 513 -8.42 -29.23 -5.94
CA GLY A 513 -9.23 -29.81 -4.89
C GLY A 513 -8.70 -29.36 -3.55
N ILE A 514 -8.62 -28.03 -3.34
CA ILE A 514 -8.21 -27.54 -2.02
C ILE A 514 -9.18 -28.20 -1.04
N GLU A 515 -8.68 -29.15 -0.28
CA GLU A 515 -9.38 -29.62 0.91
C GLU A 515 -9.53 -28.41 1.80
N VAL A 516 -10.62 -27.68 1.56
CA VAL A 516 -10.95 -26.46 2.30
C VAL A 516 -11.41 -26.92 3.67
N HIS A 517 -10.48 -27.23 4.52
CA HIS A 517 -10.75 -27.40 5.93
C HIS A 517 -10.97 -26.03 6.54
N PHE A 518 -12.18 -25.48 6.35
CA PHE A 518 -12.61 -24.29 7.06
C PHE A 518 -12.31 -24.45 8.56
N PHE A 519 -11.72 -23.42 9.17
CA PHE A 519 -11.37 -23.39 10.60
C PHE A 519 -10.35 -24.44 11.10
N LYS A 520 -9.60 -25.07 10.19
CA LYS A 520 -8.47 -25.95 10.53
C LYS A 520 -7.19 -25.49 9.81
N PRO A 521 -6.59 -24.35 10.25
CA PRO A 521 -5.35 -23.84 9.67
C PRO A 521 -4.11 -24.68 10.02
#